data_770bb76b7b4bdba1a2129d9637cdb5f2
#
_entry.id   770bb76b7b4bdba1a2129d9637cdb5f2
#
_cell.length_a   1.000
_cell.length_b   1.000
_cell.length_c   1.000
_cell.angle_alpha   90.00
_cell.angle_beta   90.00
_cell.angle_gamma   90.00
#
_symmetry.space_group_name_H-M   'P 1'
#
loop_
_entity.id
_entity.type
_entity.pdbx_description
1 polymer ?
#
loop_
_entity_poly.entity_id
_entity_poly.type
_entity_poly.pdbx_seq_one_letter_code
_entity_poly.pdbx_strand_id
1 'polypeptide(L)'
;VTFADVSTNDTTPALTGTIDDPTATVVVTVDGVDYPAVNNGDGTWTLADNTLPVLADGPHTVSVTATDVAGNVSTPVTGTVTVDATAPTLAITTDDLALAAGEDANITFTFSEAVAGFDVSDITVVGGTLTGLTTTDNITWTAVFTPDGTGTAPSIA
;
A
#
# COMPACT_ATOMS: atom_id res chain seq x y z
N VAL A 1 -0.30 -21.50 -18.19
CA VAL A 1 -0.86 -20.28 -17.58
C VAL A 1 0.05 -19.81 -16.45
N THR A 2 0.20 -18.50 -16.25
CA THR A 2 0.97 -17.90 -15.16
C THR A 2 0.11 -16.87 -14.39
N PHE A 3 0.50 -16.60 -13.15
CA PHE A 3 0.02 -15.51 -12.32
C PHE A 3 1.18 -15.06 -11.42
N ALA A 4 1.31 -13.76 -11.17
CA ALA A 4 2.28 -13.18 -10.24
C ALA A 4 1.53 -12.55 -9.07
N ASP A 5 2.14 -12.57 -7.87
CA ASP A 5 1.59 -11.90 -6.70
C ASP A 5 1.36 -10.40 -6.97
N VAL A 6 0.26 -9.88 -6.44
CA VAL A 6 -0.17 -8.48 -6.60
C VAL A 6 -0.28 -7.85 -5.22
N SER A 7 0.23 -6.61 -5.08
CA SER A 7 -0.03 -5.74 -3.93
C SER A 7 -0.69 -4.47 -4.44
N THR A 8 -1.82 -4.07 -3.85
CA THR A 8 -2.65 -2.99 -4.36
C THR A 8 -3.47 -2.34 -3.25
N ASN A 9 -3.83 -1.07 -3.44
CA ASN A 9 -4.86 -0.37 -2.65
C ASN A 9 -6.25 -0.43 -3.28
N ASP A 10 -6.38 -1.08 -4.44
CA ASP A 10 -7.65 -1.33 -5.08
C ASP A 10 -8.33 -2.56 -4.46
N THR A 11 -9.53 -2.42 -3.97
CA THR A 11 -10.30 -3.49 -3.33
C THR A 11 -11.01 -4.43 -4.31
N THR A 12 -11.01 -4.10 -5.60
CA THR A 12 -11.64 -4.88 -6.68
C THR A 12 -10.72 -5.04 -7.89
N PRO A 13 -9.43 -5.41 -7.70
CA PRO A 13 -8.38 -5.23 -8.70
C PRO A 13 -8.59 -6.11 -9.94
N ALA A 14 -8.13 -5.61 -11.09
CA ALA A 14 -7.90 -6.43 -12.25
C ALA A 14 -6.77 -7.43 -12.01
N LEU A 15 -6.93 -8.69 -12.46
CA LEU A 15 -5.87 -9.71 -12.41
C LEU A 15 -5.47 -10.11 -13.83
N THR A 16 -4.18 -10.32 -14.04
CA THR A 16 -3.64 -10.64 -15.35
C THR A 16 -2.53 -11.70 -15.24
N GLY A 17 -2.25 -12.34 -16.36
CA GLY A 17 -1.13 -13.26 -16.48
C GLY A 17 -0.93 -13.71 -17.92
N THR A 18 -0.12 -14.76 -18.12
CA THR A 18 0.14 -15.30 -19.45
C THR A 18 -0.50 -16.66 -19.64
N ILE A 19 -0.76 -17.02 -20.89
CA ILE A 19 -1.32 -18.31 -21.32
C ILE A 19 -0.74 -18.70 -22.68
N ASP A 20 -0.36 -19.97 -22.82
CA ASP A 20 0.28 -20.46 -24.05
C ASP A 20 -0.75 -20.87 -25.13
N ASP A 21 -1.94 -21.32 -24.71
CA ASP A 21 -3.00 -21.72 -25.63
C ASP A 21 -4.00 -20.57 -25.86
N PRO A 22 -4.04 -19.99 -27.08
CA PRO A 22 -4.94 -18.85 -27.37
C PRO A 22 -6.43 -19.23 -27.41
N THR A 23 -6.77 -20.53 -27.37
CA THR A 23 -8.14 -21.04 -27.46
C THR A 23 -8.67 -21.58 -26.14
N ALA A 24 -7.81 -21.72 -25.12
CA ALA A 24 -8.20 -22.22 -23.82
C ALA A 24 -9.09 -21.21 -23.07
N THR A 25 -10.00 -21.73 -22.26
CA THR A 25 -10.76 -20.95 -21.29
C THR A 25 -9.95 -20.82 -20.00
N VAL A 26 -10.04 -19.64 -19.34
CA VAL A 26 -9.31 -19.35 -18.10
C VAL A 26 -10.30 -19.14 -16.96
N VAL A 27 -10.04 -19.79 -15.83
CA VAL A 27 -10.78 -19.57 -14.58
C VAL A 27 -9.80 -19.11 -13.51
N VAL A 28 -10.14 -17.99 -12.86
CA VAL A 28 -9.44 -17.46 -11.69
C VAL A 28 -10.30 -17.74 -10.47
N THR A 29 -9.75 -18.44 -9.49
CA THR A 29 -10.40 -18.71 -8.21
C THR A 29 -9.78 -17.77 -7.18
N VAL A 30 -10.59 -16.92 -6.55
CA VAL A 30 -10.15 -16.03 -5.45
C VAL A 30 -10.90 -16.44 -4.19
N ASP A 31 -10.16 -16.79 -3.13
CA ASP A 31 -10.69 -17.26 -1.84
C ASP A 31 -11.73 -18.39 -1.99
N GLY A 32 -11.51 -19.27 -2.97
CA GLY A 32 -12.39 -20.41 -3.25
C GLY A 32 -13.62 -20.11 -4.12
N VAL A 33 -13.76 -18.90 -4.67
CA VAL A 33 -14.82 -18.51 -5.61
C VAL A 33 -14.26 -18.35 -7.00
N ASP A 34 -14.93 -18.96 -8.00
CA ASP A 34 -14.48 -19.00 -9.39
C ASP A 34 -15.02 -17.79 -10.19
N TYR A 35 -14.11 -17.20 -10.95
CA TYR A 35 -14.39 -16.08 -11.86
C TYR A 35 -13.87 -16.42 -13.26
N PRO A 36 -14.71 -16.38 -14.31
CA PRO A 36 -14.24 -16.56 -15.68
C PRO A 36 -13.41 -15.35 -16.11
N ALA A 37 -12.17 -15.62 -16.57
CA ALA A 37 -11.29 -14.60 -17.11
C ALA A 37 -11.27 -14.64 -18.66
N VAL A 38 -10.92 -13.52 -19.27
CA VAL A 38 -10.78 -13.41 -20.73
C VAL A 38 -9.40 -13.87 -21.15
N ASN A 39 -9.33 -14.86 -22.04
CA ASN A 39 -8.13 -15.13 -22.81
C ASN A 39 -8.07 -14.13 -23.97
N ASN A 40 -7.05 -13.28 -23.99
CA ASN A 40 -6.95 -12.17 -24.95
C ASN A 40 -6.52 -12.65 -26.37
N GLY A 41 -6.06 -13.91 -26.48
CA GLY A 41 -5.61 -14.50 -27.74
C GLY A 41 -4.21 -14.05 -28.19
N ASP A 42 -3.55 -13.20 -27.40
CA ASP A 42 -2.21 -12.65 -27.64
C ASP A 42 -1.13 -13.26 -26.71
N GLY A 43 -1.47 -14.33 -26.01
CA GLY A 43 -0.61 -14.96 -25.00
C GLY A 43 -0.83 -14.45 -23.59
N THR A 44 -1.86 -13.60 -23.38
CA THR A 44 -2.25 -13.08 -22.07
C THR A 44 -3.70 -13.41 -21.71
N TRP A 45 -4.01 -13.35 -20.43
CA TRP A 45 -5.38 -13.40 -19.92
C TRP A 45 -5.65 -12.25 -18.95
N THR A 46 -6.92 -11.87 -18.81
CA THR A 46 -7.35 -10.78 -17.94
C THR A 46 -8.66 -11.13 -17.23
N LEU A 47 -8.69 -10.97 -15.91
CA LEU A 47 -9.91 -10.76 -15.14
C LEU A 47 -10.10 -9.26 -14.99
N ALA A 48 -11.18 -8.72 -15.55
CA ALA A 48 -11.37 -7.27 -15.60
C ALA A 48 -11.52 -6.67 -14.19
N ASP A 49 -11.12 -5.42 -14.08
CA ASP A 49 -11.37 -4.58 -12.91
C ASP A 49 -12.85 -4.57 -12.52
N ASN A 50 -13.14 -4.49 -11.22
CA ASN A 50 -14.49 -4.54 -10.65
C ASN A 50 -15.28 -5.85 -10.95
N THR A 51 -14.62 -6.93 -11.34
CA THR A 51 -15.23 -8.27 -11.46
C THR A 51 -15.26 -8.98 -10.11
N LEU A 52 -14.26 -8.77 -9.28
CA LEU A 52 -14.21 -9.30 -7.91
C LEU A 52 -15.17 -8.52 -7.00
N PRO A 53 -15.71 -9.13 -5.95
CA PRO A 53 -16.33 -8.37 -4.87
C PRO A 53 -15.28 -7.51 -4.17
N VAL A 54 -15.72 -6.55 -3.37
CA VAL A 54 -14.81 -5.77 -2.50
C VAL A 54 -14.05 -6.73 -1.58
N LEU A 55 -12.74 -6.79 -1.76
CA LEU A 55 -11.81 -7.55 -0.93
C LEU A 55 -11.46 -6.73 0.31
N ALA A 56 -11.32 -7.38 1.45
CA ALA A 56 -10.84 -6.74 2.68
C ALA A 56 -9.33 -6.51 2.63
N ASP A 57 -8.80 -5.65 3.50
CA ASP A 57 -7.34 -5.53 3.67
C ASP A 57 -6.75 -6.87 4.12
N GLY A 58 -5.62 -7.23 3.54
CA GLY A 58 -4.88 -8.45 3.80
C GLY A 58 -4.66 -9.31 2.56
N PRO A 59 -4.08 -10.52 2.75
CA PRO A 59 -3.78 -11.44 1.67
C PRO A 59 -5.01 -12.27 1.28
N HIS A 60 -5.27 -12.37 -0.03
CA HIS A 60 -6.29 -13.19 -0.66
C HIS A 60 -5.65 -14.25 -1.53
N THR A 61 -6.08 -15.50 -1.41
CA THR A 61 -5.51 -16.60 -2.20
C THR A 61 -6.05 -16.60 -3.62
N VAL A 62 -5.17 -16.73 -4.59
CA VAL A 62 -5.52 -16.83 -6.01
C VAL A 62 -5.04 -18.15 -6.57
N SER A 63 -5.89 -18.80 -7.37
CA SER A 63 -5.54 -19.97 -8.16
C SER A 63 -6.05 -19.78 -9.59
N VAL A 64 -5.23 -20.08 -10.58
CA VAL A 64 -5.58 -19.91 -11.99
C VAL A 64 -5.44 -21.26 -12.71
N THR A 65 -6.47 -21.64 -13.45
CA THR A 65 -6.48 -22.82 -14.31
C THR A 65 -6.88 -22.44 -15.73
N ALA A 66 -6.37 -23.19 -16.70
CA ALA A 66 -6.80 -23.12 -18.10
C ALA A 66 -7.35 -24.47 -18.57
N THR A 67 -8.39 -24.45 -19.39
CA THR A 67 -8.98 -25.65 -19.98
C THR A 67 -8.96 -25.53 -21.49
N ASP A 68 -8.34 -26.49 -22.18
CA ASP A 68 -8.29 -26.53 -23.63
C ASP A 68 -9.64 -26.94 -24.27
N VAL A 69 -9.73 -26.85 -25.58
CA VAL A 69 -10.96 -27.22 -26.33
C VAL A 69 -11.33 -28.70 -26.23
N ALA A 70 -10.37 -29.56 -25.84
CA ALA A 70 -10.60 -31.00 -25.62
C ALA A 70 -11.09 -31.31 -24.20
N GLY A 71 -11.13 -30.31 -23.30
CA GLY A 71 -11.53 -30.45 -21.91
C GLY A 71 -10.39 -30.82 -20.95
N ASN A 72 -9.12 -30.76 -21.38
CA ASN A 72 -7.99 -31.00 -20.49
C ASN A 72 -7.72 -29.74 -19.65
N VAL A 73 -7.64 -29.90 -18.32
CA VAL A 73 -7.42 -28.81 -17.36
C VAL A 73 -5.94 -28.77 -16.96
N SER A 74 -5.35 -27.59 -16.97
CA SER A 74 -3.97 -27.37 -16.51
C SER A 74 -3.82 -27.65 -15.02
N THR A 75 -2.58 -27.89 -14.57
CA THR A 75 -2.27 -27.78 -13.13
C THR A 75 -2.55 -26.35 -12.67
N PRO A 76 -3.15 -26.14 -11.47
CA PRO A 76 -3.38 -24.82 -10.93
C PRO A 76 -2.06 -24.07 -10.70
N VAL A 77 -2.02 -22.79 -11.08
CA VAL A 77 -0.98 -21.86 -10.66
C VAL A 77 -1.55 -21.00 -9.55
N THR A 78 -0.83 -20.92 -8.43
CA THR A 78 -1.28 -20.20 -7.23
C THR A 78 -0.45 -18.96 -6.99
N GLY A 79 -1.05 -17.97 -6.36
CA GLY A 79 -0.42 -16.73 -5.90
C GLY A 79 -1.32 -16.00 -4.92
N THR A 80 -0.98 -14.76 -4.62
CA THR A 80 -1.64 -13.92 -3.62
C THR A 80 -1.94 -12.54 -4.17
N VAL A 81 -3.13 -12.03 -3.89
CA VAL A 81 -3.44 -10.59 -3.96
C VAL A 81 -3.44 -10.06 -2.53
N THR A 82 -2.58 -9.10 -2.24
CA THR A 82 -2.57 -8.41 -0.95
C THR A 82 -3.19 -7.02 -1.14
N VAL A 83 -4.33 -6.80 -0.50
CA VAL A 83 -5.03 -5.51 -0.51
C VAL A 83 -4.64 -4.73 0.75
N ASP A 84 -4.35 -3.44 0.58
CA ASP A 84 -4.16 -2.48 1.65
C ASP A 84 -4.76 -1.14 1.20
N ALA A 85 -6.02 -0.95 1.52
CA ALA A 85 -6.81 0.25 1.18
C ALA A 85 -6.93 1.22 2.37
N THR A 86 -6.27 0.90 3.50
CA THR A 86 -6.29 1.74 4.69
C THR A 86 -5.20 2.81 4.59
N ALA A 87 -5.59 4.08 4.68
CA ALA A 87 -4.62 5.17 4.70
C ALA A 87 -3.90 5.27 6.05
N PRO A 88 -2.59 5.60 6.07
CA PRO A 88 -1.85 5.80 7.31
C PRO A 88 -2.42 6.98 8.12
N THR A 89 -2.44 6.83 9.45
CA THR A 89 -2.73 7.92 10.38
C THR A 89 -1.45 8.43 11.02
N LEU A 90 -1.42 9.73 11.41
CA LEU A 90 -0.26 10.37 12.03
C LEU A 90 -0.60 10.86 13.43
N ALA A 91 0.27 10.54 14.41
CA ALA A 91 0.31 11.17 15.72
C ALA A 91 1.60 11.99 15.86
N ILE A 92 1.50 13.22 16.39
CA ILE A 92 2.63 14.09 16.67
C ILE A 92 2.72 14.29 18.19
N THR A 93 3.90 14.09 18.76
CA THR A 93 4.16 14.30 20.19
C THR A 93 5.46 15.09 20.38
N THR A 94 5.57 15.75 21.54
CA THR A 94 6.78 16.47 21.96
C THR A 94 7.16 16.01 23.36
N ASP A 95 8.45 16.07 23.68
CA ASP A 95 8.97 15.82 25.02
C ASP A 95 8.88 17.07 25.94
N ASP A 96 8.68 18.26 25.35
CA ASP A 96 8.48 19.49 26.11
C ASP A 96 7.30 20.31 25.54
N LEU A 97 6.39 20.73 26.42
CA LEU A 97 5.20 21.56 26.12
C LEU A 97 5.38 23.02 26.53
N ALA A 98 6.50 23.39 27.16
CA ALA A 98 6.71 24.71 27.77
C ALA A 98 8.13 25.23 27.52
N LEU A 99 8.55 25.28 26.25
CA LEU A 99 9.89 25.70 25.83
C LEU A 99 10.23 27.12 26.27
N ALA A 100 11.36 27.28 26.95
CA ALA A 100 12.00 28.54 27.20
C ALA A 100 12.78 29.04 25.95
N ALA A 101 13.11 30.33 25.92
CA ALA A 101 13.89 30.88 24.82
C ALA A 101 15.28 30.17 24.71
N GLY A 102 15.55 29.57 23.56
CA GLY A 102 16.79 28.84 23.29
C GLY A 102 16.81 27.38 23.80
N GLU A 103 15.68 26.85 24.25
CA GLU A 103 15.50 25.46 24.61
C GLU A 103 14.90 24.69 23.43
N ASP A 104 15.47 23.53 23.10
CA ASP A 104 15.02 22.68 22.01
C ASP A 104 14.05 21.62 22.53
N ALA A 105 13.10 21.18 21.69
CA ALA A 105 12.24 20.03 21.96
C ALA A 105 12.43 18.94 20.91
N ASN A 106 12.35 17.69 21.33
CA ASN A 106 12.25 16.56 20.40
C ASN A 106 10.78 16.36 19.99
N ILE A 107 10.56 16.35 18.71
CA ILE A 107 9.27 16.07 18.10
C ILE A 107 9.28 14.65 17.55
N THR A 108 8.25 13.90 17.87
CA THR A 108 8.07 12.55 17.35
C THR A 108 6.80 12.49 16.51
N PHE A 109 6.95 12.03 15.29
CA PHE A 109 5.88 11.73 14.34
C PHE A 109 5.73 10.21 14.29
N THR A 110 4.56 9.68 14.63
CA THR A 110 4.31 8.24 14.61
C THR A 110 3.16 7.94 13.67
N PHE A 111 3.46 7.23 12.59
CA PHE A 111 2.46 6.73 11.66
C PHE A 111 1.92 5.38 12.12
N SER A 112 0.70 5.03 11.69
CA SER A 112 0.11 3.71 11.96
C SER A 112 0.79 2.58 11.18
N GLU A 113 1.51 2.92 10.10
CA GLU A 113 2.22 2.02 9.20
C GLU A 113 3.43 2.70 8.56
N ALA A 114 4.26 1.95 7.85
CA ALA A 114 5.44 2.50 7.20
C ALA A 114 5.04 3.38 6.01
N VAL A 115 5.52 4.65 6.01
CA VAL A 115 5.25 5.61 4.95
C VAL A 115 6.49 5.87 4.10
N ALA A 116 6.28 6.16 2.82
CA ALA A 116 7.32 6.55 1.88
C ALA A 116 7.20 8.05 1.54
N GLY A 117 8.36 8.71 1.39
CA GLY A 117 8.43 10.09 0.91
C GLY A 117 8.11 11.17 1.95
N PHE A 118 7.89 10.82 3.22
CA PHE A 118 7.70 11.83 4.28
C PHE A 118 9.01 12.59 4.51
N ASP A 119 8.96 13.91 4.37
CA ASP A 119 10.11 14.80 4.55
C ASP A 119 9.71 16.15 5.19
N VAL A 120 10.70 17.03 5.42
CA VAL A 120 10.46 18.33 6.08
C VAL A 120 9.54 19.26 5.29
N SER A 121 9.35 19.06 3.99
CA SER A 121 8.44 19.88 3.17
C SER A 121 6.97 19.54 3.40
N ASP A 122 6.68 18.36 3.98
CA ASP A 122 5.33 17.95 4.36
C ASP A 122 4.89 18.54 5.70
N ILE A 123 5.82 19.21 6.43
CA ILE A 123 5.59 19.68 7.78
C ILE A 123 5.48 21.21 7.80
N THR A 124 4.36 21.70 8.29
CA THR A 124 4.19 23.15 8.54
C THR A 124 4.65 23.47 9.94
N VAL A 125 5.64 24.37 10.04
CA VAL A 125 6.25 24.81 11.33
C VAL A 125 5.99 26.30 11.52
N VAL A 126 5.51 26.69 12.71
CA VAL A 126 5.30 28.08 13.10
C VAL A 126 6.02 28.36 14.42
N GLY A 127 6.63 29.55 14.56
CA GLY A 127 7.30 30.01 15.79
C GLY A 127 8.67 29.39 16.05
N GLY A 128 9.28 28.77 15.03
CA GLY A 128 10.59 28.14 15.14
C GLY A 128 11.03 27.43 13.87
N THR A 129 12.02 26.57 14.00
CA THR A 129 12.56 25.72 12.94
C THR A 129 12.58 24.27 13.35
N LEU A 130 12.35 23.37 12.41
CA LEU A 130 12.45 21.93 12.58
C LEU A 130 13.67 21.40 11.82
N THR A 131 14.51 20.63 12.47
CA THR A 131 15.75 20.09 11.88
C THR A 131 15.96 18.63 12.24
N GLY A 132 16.80 17.93 11.48
CA GLY A 132 17.23 16.57 11.81
C GLY A 132 16.14 15.51 11.70
N LEU A 133 15.15 15.68 10.79
CA LEU A 133 14.13 14.67 10.58
C LEU A 133 14.76 13.35 10.13
N THR A 134 14.59 12.30 10.92
CA THR A 134 15.15 10.98 10.66
C THR A 134 14.24 9.84 11.11
N THR A 135 14.41 8.68 10.50
CA THR A 135 13.72 7.43 10.84
C THR A 135 14.65 6.22 10.67
N THR A 136 14.31 5.10 11.29
CA THR A 136 14.94 3.80 11.07
C THR A 136 13.97 2.72 10.57
N ASP A 137 12.66 2.99 10.62
CA ASP A 137 11.60 2.04 10.33
C ASP A 137 10.50 2.58 9.39
N ASN A 138 10.61 3.85 8.99
CA ASN A 138 9.61 4.60 8.22
C ASN A 138 8.21 4.71 8.91
N ILE A 139 8.13 4.34 10.17
CA ILE A 139 6.92 4.44 11.01
C ILE A 139 7.09 5.55 12.03
N THR A 140 8.23 5.55 12.74
CA THR A 140 8.56 6.55 13.76
C THR A 140 9.64 7.48 13.23
N TRP A 141 9.32 8.76 13.16
CA TRP A 141 10.22 9.82 12.73
C TRP A 141 10.48 10.77 13.89
N THR A 142 11.70 11.24 14.03
CA THR A 142 12.09 12.20 15.06
C THR A 142 12.77 13.41 14.45
N ALA A 143 12.54 14.57 15.03
CA ALA A 143 13.20 15.84 14.65
C ALA A 143 13.37 16.73 15.87
N VAL A 144 14.22 17.77 15.75
CA VAL A 144 14.44 18.77 16.79
C VAL A 144 13.77 20.07 16.37
N PHE A 145 12.92 20.60 17.24
CA PHE A 145 12.31 21.93 17.10
C PHE A 145 13.07 22.94 17.95
N THR A 146 13.47 24.07 17.32
CA THR A 146 14.11 25.20 17.97
C THR A 146 13.23 26.44 17.84
N PRO A 147 12.75 27.06 18.94
CA PRO A 147 11.95 28.28 18.90
C PRO A 147 12.73 29.47 18.33
N ASP A 148 12.06 30.35 17.57
CA ASP A 148 12.67 31.55 16.98
C ASP A 148 12.74 32.75 17.94
N GLY A 149 12.18 32.65 19.15
CA GLY A 149 12.19 33.68 20.17
C GLY A 149 11.29 34.89 19.87
N THR A 150 10.45 34.84 18.84
CA THR A 150 9.56 35.98 18.46
C THR A 150 8.34 36.11 19.33
N GLY A 151 8.10 35.20 20.28
CA GLY A 151 6.90 35.15 21.13
C GLY A 151 5.65 34.61 20.41
N THR A 152 5.78 34.15 19.16
CA THR A 152 4.71 33.43 18.44
C THR A 152 4.54 32.07 19.08
N ALA A 153 3.31 31.65 19.39
CA ALA A 153 3.05 30.31 19.92
C ALA A 153 3.49 29.24 18.90
N PRO A 154 4.40 28.32 19.26
CA PRO A 154 4.85 27.29 18.35
C PRO A 154 3.72 26.34 17.95
N SER A 155 3.71 25.92 16.69
CA SER A 155 2.85 24.83 16.22
C SER A 155 3.53 24.03 15.12
N ILE A 156 3.20 22.75 15.06
CA ILE A 156 3.67 21.78 14.05
C ILE A 156 2.43 21.03 13.55
N ALA A 157 2.23 21.00 12.23
CA ALA A 157 1.13 20.30 11.56
C ALA A 157 1.59 19.63 10.27
#